data_daef69ba3f2d76b3d6a95125af2ef3e9
#
_entry.id   daef69ba3f2d76b3d6a95125af2ef3e9
#
_cell.length_a   1.000
_cell.length_b   1.000
_cell.length_c   1.000
_cell.angle_alpha   90.00
_cell.angle_beta   90.00
_cell.angle_gamma   90.00
#
_symmetry.space_group_name_H-M   'P 1'
#
loop_
_entity.id
_entity.type
_entity.pdbx_description
1 polymer ?
#
loop_
_entity_poly.entity_id
_entity_poly.type
_entity_poly.pdbx_seq_one_letter_code
_entity_poly.pdbx_strand_id
1 'polypeptide(L)'
;MLAKDVSKYHNLSIVEMYNSITMCNLSKHGYGHLGKNSFYWVYDAQPNVLSDVYRILVVYHKNQYSPAVYVLSDDISELSKAPHLYDREKIKLCLYYPIGNNEWTKRDSFCNTIVAWTYLWLYYYEEWLYSGEWKGGGAHPSLGVEEVEEKKPSPLKRIRGIKRKRKNKNRKAENYINRVYKKEKEKIHKL
;
A
#
# COMPACT_ATOMS: atom_id res chain seq x y z
N MET A 1 -21.88 -33.45 10.37
CA MET A 1 -20.98 -33.02 9.28
C MET A 1 -20.70 -31.53 9.45
N LEU A 2 -19.53 -31.18 9.98
CA LEU A 2 -19.12 -29.78 10.13
C LEU A 2 -18.81 -29.25 8.73
N ALA A 3 -19.51 -28.20 8.27
CA ALA A 3 -19.19 -27.48 7.03
C ALA A 3 -17.75 -26.98 7.18
N LYS A 4 -16.83 -27.52 6.39
CA LYS A 4 -15.48 -27.02 6.28
C LYS A 4 -15.56 -25.55 5.84
N ASP A 5 -15.00 -24.68 6.65
CA ASP A 5 -14.92 -23.24 6.40
C ASP A 5 -14.07 -23.00 5.13
N VAL A 6 -14.75 -23.03 3.99
CA VAL A 6 -14.14 -22.86 2.65
C VAL A 6 -13.69 -21.41 2.44
N SER A 7 -14.16 -20.48 3.29
CA SER A 7 -13.87 -19.04 3.18
C SER A 7 -12.38 -18.72 3.40
N LYS A 8 -11.66 -19.61 4.10
CA LYS A 8 -10.27 -19.39 4.53
C LYS A 8 -9.22 -19.54 3.41
N TYR A 9 -9.61 -19.95 2.21
CA TYR A 9 -8.66 -20.36 1.15
C TYR A 9 -8.82 -19.67 -0.20
N HIS A 10 -9.80 -18.79 -0.40
CA HIS A 10 -9.95 -18.09 -1.67
C HIS A 10 -9.40 -16.64 -1.61
N ASN A 11 -8.92 -16.16 -2.74
CA ASN A 11 -8.53 -14.76 -2.88
C ASN A 11 -9.77 -13.87 -2.92
N LEU A 12 -9.76 -12.78 -2.19
CA LEU A 12 -10.81 -11.78 -2.24
C LEU A 12 -10.91 -11.17 -3.65
N SER A 13 -12.12 -10.97 -4.11
CA SER A 13 -12.40 -10.20 -5.32
C SER A 13 -12.12 -8.71 -5.10
N ILE A 14 -12.02 -7.95 -6.18
CA ILE A 14 -11.86 -6.48 -6.10
C ILE A 14 -13.00 -5.83 -5.31
N VAL A 15 -14.23 -6.36 -5.44
CA VAL A 15 -15.42 -5.85 -4.72
C VAL A 15 -15.31 -6.13 -3.23
N GLU A 16 -14.92 -7.35 -2.83
CA GLU A 16 -14.74 -7.71 -1.43
C GLU A 16 -13.62 -6.90 -0.77
N MET A 17 -12.50 -6.70 -1.48
CA MET A 17 -11.41 -5.84 -1.00
C MET A 17 -11.88 -4.39 -0.83
N TYR A 18 -12.62 -3.85 -1.80
CA TYR A 18 -13.19 -2.50 -1.73
C TYR A 18 -14.18 -2.37 -0.57
N ASN A 19 -15.09 -3.31 -0.39
CA ASN A 19 -16.02 -3.31 0.72
C ASN A 19 -15.30 -3.39 2.07
N SER A 20 -14.22 -4.16 2.17
CA SER A 20 -13.47 -4.28 3.42
C SER A 20 -12.80 -2.97 3.85
N ILE A 21 -12.47 -2.07 2.93
CA ILE A 21 -11.91 -0.75 3.28
C ILE A 21 -13.02 0.29 3.50
N THR A 22 -14.08 0.28 2.70
CA THR A 22 -15.15 1.29 2.79
C THR A 22 -16.06 1.09 4.01
N MET A 23 -16.18 -0.14 4.50
CA MET A 23 -16.99 -0.49 5.69
C MET A 23 -16.15 -0.52 6.98
N CYS A 24 -14.84 -0.34 6.90
CA CYS A 24 -13.96 -0.30 8.05
C CYS A 24 -14.20 0.96 8.89
N ASN A 25 -14.41 0.82 10.19
CA ASN A 25 -14.67 1.96 11.08
C ASN A 25 -13.58 3.04 11.03
N LEU A 26 -12.34 2.66 10.78
CA LEU A 26 -11.19 3.56 10.70
C LEU A 26 -11.10 4.31 9.36
N SER A 27 -11.82 3.89 8.32
CA SER A 27 -11.73 4.49 6.98
C SER A 27 -13.08 4.74 6.30
N LYS A 28 -14.21 4.43 6.95
CA LYS A 28 -15.56 4.50 6.34
C LYS A 28 -16.00 5.89 5.90
N HIS A 29 -15.47 6.96 6.50
CA HIS A 29 -15.79 8.34 6.15
C HIS A 29 -14.92 8.89 5.02
N GLY A 30 -14.57 8.03 4.08
CA GLY A 30 -13.77 8.37 2.91
C GLY A 30 -14.60 8.48 1.63
N TYR A 31 -13.88 8.64 0.53
CA TYR A 31 -14.43 8.61 -0.81
C TYR A 31 -13.49 7.90 -1.78
N GLY A 32 -14.02 7.40 -2.87
CA GLY A 32 -13.19 6.69 -3.85
C GLY A 32 -13.97 6.21 -5.04
N HIS A 33 -13.40 5.23 -5.73
CA HIS A 33 -14.03 4.65 -6.91
C HIS A 33 -13.67 3.18 -7.06
N LEU A 34 -14.67 2.37 -7.34
CA LEU A 34 -14.54 0.97 -7.66
C LEU A 34 -14.65 0.76 -9.17
N GLY A 35 -13.59 0.25 -9.80
CA GLY A 35 -13.56 -0.15 -11.19
C GLY A 35 -13.51 -1.67 -11.35
N LYS A 36 -13.61 -2.17 -12.58
CA LYS A 36 -13.61 -3.61 -12.89
C LYS A 36 -12.37 -4.37 -12.37
N ASN A 37 -11.20 -3.71 -12.35
CA ASN A 37 -9.92 -4.37 -12.06
C ASN A 37 -9.10 -3.64 -10.99
N SER A 38 -9.64 -2.58 -10.42
CA SER A 38 -8.91 -1.69 -9.53
C SER A 38 -9.88 -0.86 -8.71
N PHE A 39 -9.38 -0.31 -7.60
CA PHE A 39 -10.08 0.71 -6.86
C PHE A 39 -9.08 1.71 -6.26
N TYR A 40 -9.59 2.83 -5.83
CA TYR A 40 -8.92 3.70 -4.88
C TYR A 40 -9.88 4.16 -3.79
N TRP A 41 -9.33 4.51 -2.64
CA TRP A 41 -10.06 5.03 -1.50
C TRP A 41 -9.24 6.10 -0.82
N VAL A 42 -9.85 7.25 -0.54
CA VAL A 42 -9.25 8.36 0.20
C VAL A 42 -9.99 8.52 1.50
N TYR A 43 -9.27 8.60 2.61
CA TYR A 43 -9.85 8.82 3.93
C TYR A 43 -8.88 9.60 4.81
N ASP A 44 -9.42 10.21 5.86
CA ASP A 44 -8.63 10.90 6.86
C ASP A 44 -8.35 9.92 8.01
N ALA A 45 -7.08 9.83 8.43
CA ALA A 45 -6.61 8.97 9.50
C ALA A 45 -6.00 9.82 10.62
N GLN A 46 -6.42 9.52 11.85
CA GLN A 46 -5.87 10.13 13.07
C GLN A 46 -5.47 8.98 14.00
N PRO A 47 -4.15 8.71 14.19
CA PRO A 47 -3.68 7.54 14.94
C PRO A 47 -4.15 7.51 16.41
N ASN A 48 -4.22 8.67 17.04
CA ASN A 48 -4.79 8.83 18.38
C ASN A 48 -5.44 10.22 18.52
N VAL A 49 -6.12 10.48 19.61
CA VAL A 49 -6.89 11.74 19.82
C VAL A 49 -6.04 13.02 19.85
N LEU A 50 -4.75 12.90 20.06
CA LEU A 50 -3.79 14.02 20.10
C LEU A 50 -2.98 14.15 18.81
N SER A 51 -3.11 13.17 17.90
CA SER A 51 -2.40 13.12 16.62
C SER A 51 -2.94 14.14 15.62
N ASP A 52 -2.12 14.49 14.64
CA ASP A 52 -2.57 15.18 13.45
C ASP A 52 -3.50 14.29 12.59
N VAL A 53 -4.27 14.94 11.73
CA VAL A 53 -5.11 14.25 10.75
C VAL A 53 -4.36 14.13 9.43
N TYR A 54 -4.16 12.90 8.98
CA TYR A 54 -3.44 12.57 7.73
C TYR A 54 -4.42 12.13 6.66
N ARG A 55 -4.35 12.73 5.47
CA ARG A 55 -5.14 12.28 4.33
C ARG A 55 -4.44 11.13 3.63
N ILE A 56 -5.07 9.97 3.62
CA ILE A 56 -4.53 8.72 3.11
C ILE A 56 -5.18 8.36 1.78
N LEU A 57 -4.37 8.01 0.79
CA LEU A 57 -4.82 7.43 -0.46
C LEU A 57 -4.36 5.98 -0.54
N VAL A 58 -5.31 5.06 -0.63
CA VAL A 58 -5.06 3.65 -0.94
C VAL A 58 -5.45 3.38 -2.39
N VAL A 59 -4.54 2.82 -3.17
CA VAL A 59 -4.80 2.43 -4.57
C VAL A 59 -4.44 0.96 -4.75
N TYR A 60 -5.34 0.20 -5.36
CA TYR A 60 -5.09 -1.18 -5.73
C TYR A 60 -5.54 -1.49 -7.15
N HIS A 61 -4.73 -2.28 -7.85
CA HIS A 61 -5.05 -2.85 -9.15
C HIS A 61 -4.73 -4.34 -9.14
N LYS A 62 -5.63 -5.20 -9.63
CA LYS A 62 -5.51 -6.67 -9.54
C LYS A 62 -4.23 -7.27 -10.13
N ASN A 63 -3.54 -6.54 -11.02
CA ASN A 63 -2.27 -6.94 -11.61
C ASN A 63 -1.07 -6.49 -10.78
N GLN A 64 -1.28 -5.74 -9.69
CA GLN A 64 -0.24 -5.42 -8.72
C GLN A 64 -0.07 -6.55 -7.72
N TYR A 65 1.14 -6.68 -7.22
CA TYR A 65 1.44 -7.63 -6.14
C TYR A 65 0.83 -7.15 -4.82
N SER A 66 0.92 -5.87 -4.55
CA SER A 66 0.51 -5.24 -3.30
C SER A 66 -0.24 -3.92 -3.53
N PRO A 67 -1.09 -3.50 -2.59
CA PRO A 67 -1.66 -2.15 -2.56
C PRO A 67 -0.56 -1.08 -2.47
N ALA A 68 -0.85 0.09 -3.02
CA ALA A 68 -0.04 1.29 -2.82
C ALA A 68 -0.77 2.23 -1.86
N VAL A 69 -0.07 2.71 -0.84
CA VAL A 69 -0.60 3.63 0.17
C VAL A 69 0.26 4.88 0.21
N TYR A 70 -0.38 6.03 0.19
CA TYR A 70 0.26 7.34 0.18
C TYR A 70 -0.32 8.22 1.27
N VAL A 71 0.51 9.06 1.88
CA VAL A 71 0.05 10.24 2.60
C VAL A 71 -0.03 11.40 1.60
N LEU A 72 -1.20 11.98 1.47
CA LEU A 72 -1.43 13.16 0.63
C LEU A 72 -1.25 14.40 1.51
N SER A 73 -0.23 15.20 1.27
CA SER A 73 0.05 16.45 1.98
C SER A 73 0.66 17.47 1.02
N ASP A 74 0.39 18.73 1.22
CA ASP A 74 1.04 19.82 0.46
C ASP A 74 2.47 20.01 0.93
N ASP A 75 2.69 19.99 2.24
CA ASP A 75 4.03 19.97 2.83
C ASP A 75 4.46 18.52 3.08
N ILE A 76 5.50 18.12 2.36
CA ILE A 76 6.14 16.81 2.50
C ILE A 76 7.53 16.90 3.13
N SER A 77 7.94 18.07 3.60
CA SER A 77 9.31 18.33 4.07
C SER A 77 9.74 17.39 5.19
N GLU A 78 8.90 17.21 6.21
CA GLU A 78 9.16 16.28 7.31
C GLU A 78 8.78 14.84 6.95
N LEU A 79 7.63 14.62 6.31
CA LEU A 79 7.18 13.29 5.88
C LEU A 79 8.21 12.59 4.98
N SER A 80 8.87 13.34 4.08
CA SER A 80 9.87 12.77 3.17
C SER A 80 11.14 12.27 3.86
N LYS A 81 11.41 12.72 5.09
CA LYS A 81 12.55 12.28 5.90
C LYS A 81 12.25 10.99 6.68
N ALA A 82 10.98 10.63 6.83
CA ALA A 82 10.56 9.48 7.62
C ALA A 82 11.24 8.18 7.15
N PRO A 83 11.56 7.26 8.06
CA PRO A 83 11.90 5.88 7.74
C PRO A 83 10.73 5.16 7.04
N HIS A 84 11.01 3.99 6.46
CA HIS A 84 9.97 3.12 5.88
C HIS A 84 9.07 3.79 4.84
N LEU A 85 9.68 4.47 3.86
CA LEU A 85 9.05 4.96 2.65
C LEU A 85 9.61 4.23 1.41
N TYR A 86 8.73 3.79 0.51
CA TYR A 86 9.12 3.29 -0.82
C TYR A 86 9.38 4.42 -1.83
N ASP A 87 8.74 5.56 -1.64
CA ASP A 87 8.89 6.73 -2.51
C ASP A 87 8.75 7.98 -1.62
N ARG A 88 9.83 8.72 -1.48
CA ARG A 88 9.91 9.90 -0.61
C ARG A 88 9.24 11.13 -1.22
N GLU A 89 9.23 11.24 -2.55
CA GLU A 89 8.60 12.36 -3.23
C GLU A 89 7.07 12.26 -3.19
N LYS A 90 6.54 11.03 -3.27
CA LYS A 90 5.11 10.75 -3.23
C LYS A 90 4.61 10.35 -1.85
N ILE A 91 5.48 10.27 -0.86
CA ILE A 91 5.18 9.75 0.48
C ILE A 91 4.45 8.41 0.40
N LYS A 92 5.06 7.45 -0.35
CA LYS A 92 4.54 6.10 -0.47
C LYS A 92 5.01 5.26 0.71
N LEU A 93 4.07 4.82 1.53
CA LEU A 93 4.36 4.10 2.77
C LEU A 93 4.89 2.68 2.52
N CYS A 94 5.87 2.27 3.31
CA CYS A 94 6.33 0.89 3.44
C CYS A 94 5.66 0.28 4.69
N LEU A 95 4.47 -0.31 4.51
CA LEU A 95 3.69 -0.87 5.61
C LEU A 95 4.13 -2.28 6.00
N TYR A 96 4.77 -2.99 5.11
CA TYR A 96 5.25 -4.37 5.29
C TYR A 96 6.34 -4.68 4.25
N TYR A 97 7.12 -5.72 4.51
CA TYR A 97 8.19 -6.16 3.62
C TYR A 97 7.68 -7.26 2.69
N PRO A 98 7.53 -7.01 1.38
CA PRO A 98 6.85 -7.94 0.47
C PRO A 98 7.71 -9.15 0.05
N ILE A 99 9.00 -9.18 0.45
CA ILE A 99 9.94 -10.23 0.08
C ILE A 99 10.29 -11.02 1.33
N GLY A 100 9.81 -12.26 1.41
CA GLY A 100 10.15 -13.22 2.48
C GLY A 100 8.98 -13.61 3.37
N ASN A 101 8.32 -12.71 4.02
CA ASN A 101 7.30 -13.04 5.04
C ASN A 101 5.85 -12.93 4.58
N ASN A 102 5.54 -12.63 3.30
CA ASN A 102 4.17 -12.56 2.74
C ASN A 102 3.14 -11.98 3.72
N GLU A 103 3.47 -10.85 4.35
CA GLU A 103 2.62 -10.24 5.39
C GLU A 103 1.26 -9.81 4.86
N TRP A 104 1.16 -9.50 3.57
CA TRP A 104 -0.09 -9.23 2.89
C TRP A 104 -0.32 -10.17 1.72
N THR A 105 -1.52 -10.72 1.65
CA THR A 105 -1.97 -11.56 0.55
C THR A 105 -3.33 -11.09 0.03
N LYS A 106 -3.74 -11.57 -1.14
CA LYS A 106 -5.08 -11.29 -1.69
C LYS A 106 -6.23 -11.92 -0.89
N ARG A 107 -5.94 -12.59 0.21
CA ARG A 107 -6.92 -13.19 1.13
C ARG A 107 -7.23 -12.28 2.31
N ASP A 108 -6.39 -11.25 2.50
CA ASP A 108 -6.44 -10.42 3.69
C ASP A 108 -7.38 -9.24 3.49
N SER A 109 -8.20 -8.97 4.50
CA SER A 109 -9.06 -7.80 4.57
C SER A 109 -8.22 -6.52 4.63
N PHE A 110 -8.54 -5.55 3.80
CA PHE A 110 -7.89 -4.24 3.85
C PHE A 110 -8.08 -3.54 5.20
N CYS A 111 -9.21 -3.75 5.86
CA CYS A 111 -9.46 -3.19 7.19
C CYS A 111 -8.45 -3.68 8.21
N ASN A 112 -8.24 -5.00 8.27
CA ASN A 112 -7.42 -5.64 9.30
C ASN A 112 -5.92 -5.60 8.99
N THR A 113 -5.55 -5.21 7.79
CA THR A 113 -4.15 -5.15 7.34
C THR A 113 -3.78 -3.74 6.90
N ILE A 114 -4.08 -3.36 5.67
CA ILE A 114 -3.63 -2.11 5.06
C ILE A 114 -4.07 -0.88 5.88
N VAL A 115 -5.33 -0.82 6.34
CA VAL A 115 -5.82 0.30 7.15
C VAL A 115 -5.16 0.28 8.53
N ALA A 116 -5.19 -0.86 9.22
CA ALA A 116 -4.59 -1.00 10.55
C ALA A 116 -3.08 -0.69 10.55
N TRP A 117 -2.34 -1.20 9.55
CA TRP A 117 -0.91 -0.93 9.42
C TRP A 117 -0.62 0.53 9.03
N THR A 118 -1.52 1.21 8.30
CA THR A 118 -1.40 2.64 8.04
C THR A 118 -1.48 3.44 9.34
N TYR A 119 -2.44 3.14 10.22
CA TYR A 119 -2.56 3.78 11.53
C TYR A 119 -1.32 3.52 12.40
N LEU A 120 -0.80 2.31 12.39
CA LEU A 120 0.40 1.95 13.12
C LEU A 120 1.64 2.66 12.58
N TRP A 121 1.78 2.77 11.24
CA TRP A 121 2.86 3.51 10.61
C TRP A 121 2.81 5.01 11.00
N LEU A 122 1.64 5.63 10.96
CA LEU A 122 1.45 7.04 11.36
C LEU A 122 1.78 7.26 12.84
N TYR A 123 1.37 6.34 13.71
CA TYR A 123 1.71 6.38 15.13
C TYR A 123 3.24 6.37 15.33
N TYR A 124 3.96 5.46 14.68
CA TYR A 124 5.42 5.41 14.78
C TYR A 124 6.11 6.58 14.08
N TYR A 125 5.50 7.17 13.07
CA TYR A 125 5.98 8.38 12.45
C TYR A 125 5.97 9.56 13.44
N GLU A 126 4.89 9.75 14.18
CA GLU A 126 4.79 10.80 15.22
C GLU A 126 5.76 10.54 16.37
N GLU A 127 5.88 9.30 16.83
CA GLU A 127 6.87 8.89 17.83
C GLU A 127 8.31 9.18 17.35
N TRP A 128 8.59 8.93 16.06
CA TRP A 128 9.88 9.22 15.46
C TRP A 128 10.15 10.72 15.36
N LEU A 129 9.16 11.54 14.99
CA LEU A 129 9.31 13.01 14.99
C LEU A 129 9.71 13.54 16.36
N TYR A 130 9.14 12.97 17.42
CA TYR A 130 9.42 13.39 18.79
C TYR A 130 10.75 12.86 19.33
N SER A 131 11.05 11.57 19.10
CA SER A 131 12.20 10.89 19.72
C SER A 131 13.46 10.86 18.85
N GLY A 132 13.33 11.07 17.53
CA GLY A 132 14.38 10.84 16.55
C GLY A 132 14.66 9.37 16.25
N GLU A 133 13.97 8.43 16.94
CA GLU A 133 14.19 7.00 16.81
C GLU A 133 12.91 6.27 16.29
N TRP A 134 13.07 5.46 15.24
CA TRP A 134 11.96 4.65 14.72
C TRP A 134 11.76 3.39 15.56
N LYS A 135 10.64 3.32 16.28
CA LYS A 135 10.31 2.20 17.18
C LYS A 135 9.43 1.14 16.54
N GLY A 136 8.97 1.35 15.31
CA GLY A 136 8.03 0.46 14.63
C GLY A 136 8.61 -0.87 14.14
N GLY A 137 9.90 -1.12 14.34
CA GLY A 137 10.56 -2.30 13.81
C GLY A 137 10.58 -2.34 12.26
N GLY A 138 10.80 -3.52 11.68
CA GLY A 138 10.82 -3.74 10.24
C GLY A 138 12.20 -3.54 9.60
N ALA A 139 12.37 -4.11 8.39
CA ALA A 139 13.55 -3.87 7.58
C ALA A 139 13.40 -2.55 6.82
N HIS A 140 14.40 -1.69 6.89
CA HIS A 140 14.43 -0.49 6.06
C HIS A 140 14.61 -0.88 4.59
N PRO A 141 13.81 -0.33 3.66
CA PRO A 141 14.18 -0.38 2.26
C PRO A 141 15.49 0.41 2.13
N SER A 142 16.61 -0.28 2.04
CA SER A 142 17.90 0.36 1.87
C SER A 142 17.89 1.18 0.59
N LEU A 143 18.21 2.46 0.73
CA LEU A 143 18.52 3.33 -0.38
C LEU A 143 19.92 2.96 -0.88
N GLY A 144 20.00 1.96 -1.75
CA GLY A 144 21.20 1.66 -2.50
C GLY A 144 22.16 0.66 -1.83
N VAL A 145 22.39 -0.43 -2.55
CA VAL A 145 23.60 -1.24 -2.60
C VAL A 145 23.96 -2.02 -1.34
N GLU A 146 23.24 -3.09 -1.09
CA GLU A 146 23.88 -4.37 -0.89
C GLU A 146 23.35 -5.32 -1.96
N GLU A 147 24.21 -5.69 -2.89
CA GLU A 147 23.98 -6.75 -3.86
C GLU A 147 23.75 -8.05 -3.08
N VAL A 148 22.48 -8.40 -2.88
CA VAL A 148 22.17 -9.80 -2.61
C VAL A 148 22.50 -10.51 -3.91
N GLU A 149 23.59 -11.29 -3.91
CA GLU A 149 23.93 -12.20 -5.01
C GLU A 149 22.67 -13.00 -5.37
N GLU A 150 21.98 -12.56 -6.44
CA GLU A 150 20.95 -13.37 -7.08
C GLU A 150 21.64 -14.67 -7.53
N LYS A 151 21.38 -15.76 -6.82
CA LYS A 151 21.63 -17.10 -7.34
C LYS A 151 20.96 -17.17 -8.71
N LYS A 152 21.78 -17.10 -9.77
CA LYS A 152 21.33 -17.17 -11.16
C LYS A 152 20.42 -18.39 -11.33
N PRO A 153 19.15 -18.24 -11.70
CA PRO A 153 18.31 -19.39 -12.01
C PRO A 153 18.88 -20.08 -13.24
N SER A 154 18.96 -21.41 -13.20
CA SER A 154 19.36 -22.26 -14.30
C SER A 154 18.59 -21.92 -15.58
N PRO A 155 19.16 -22.14 -16.78
CA PRO A 155 18.58 -21.70 -18.05
C PRO A 155 17.38 -22.58 -18.46
N LEU A 156 16.21 -22.32 -17.89
CA LEU A 156 14.95 -22.82 -18.41
C LEU A 156 14.54 -21.98 -19.63
N LYS A 157 14.32 -22.64 -20.75
CA LYS A 157 13.98 -22.08 -22.07
C LYS A 157 12.97 -20.94 -21.96
N ARG A 158 13.39 -19.74 -22.35
CA ARG A 158 12.61 -18.49 -22.34
C ARG A 158 11.39 -18.59 -23.26
N ILE A 159 10.21 -18.67 -22.69
CA ILE A 159 8.96 -18.44 -23.42
C ILE A 159 8.78 -16.91 -23.55
N ARG A 160 9.28 -16.33 -24.65
CA ARG A 160 9.31 -14.86 -24.91
C ARG A 160 7.93 -14.17 -24.86
N GLY A 161 6.84 -14.89 -25.20
CA GLY A 161 5.48 -14.34 -25.26
C GLY A 161 4.85 -14.04 -23.89
N ILE A 162 5.13 -14.86 -22.88
CA ILE A 162 4.54 -14.71 -21.52
C ILE A 162 5.14 -13.50 -20.80
N LYS A 163 6.46 -13.28 -20.93
CA LYS A 163 7.13 -12.11 -20.32
C LYS A 163 6.60 -10.78 -20.87
N ARG A 164 6.30 -10.69 -22.17
CA ARG A 164 5.79 -9.46 -22.79
C ARG A 164 4.37 -9.10 -22.31
N LYS A 165 3.47 -10.09 -22.15
CA LYS A 165 2.12 -9.89 -21.61
C LYS A 165 2.13 -9.47 -20.14
N ARG A 166 3.03 -10.04 -19.31
CA ARG A 166 3.18 -9.71 -17.89
C ARG A 166 3.72 -8.29 -17.72
N LYS A 167 4.75 -7.90 -18.46
CA LYS A 167 5.32 -6.53 -18.44
C LYS A 167 4.28 -5.47 -18.85
N ASN A 168 3.43 -5.77 -19.86
CA ASN A 168 2.37 -4.86 -20.30
C ASN A 168 1.24 -4.70 -19.27
N LYS A 169 0.89 -5.78 -18.53
CA LYS A 169 -0.12 -5.72 -17.47
C LYS A 169 0.37 -4.89 -16.28
N ASN A 170 1.62 -5.06 -15.86
CA ASN A 170 2.20 -4.28 -14.78
C ASN A 170 2.27 -2.80 -15.14
N ARG A 171 2.71 -2.44 -16.35
CA ARG A 171 2.75 -1.04 -16.82
C ARG A 171 1.38 -0.37 -16.82
N LYS A 172 0.32 -1.09 -17.19
CA LYS A 172 -1.06 -0.56 -17.13
C LYS A 172 -1.50 -0.28 -15.68
N ALA A 173 -1.13 -1.15 -14.76
CA ALA A 173 -1.44 -0.98 -13.35
C ALA A 173 -0.66 0.21 -12.73
N GLU A 174 0.63 0.34 -13.03
CA GLU A 174 1.45 1.49 -12.60
C GLU A 174 0.91 2.81 -13.16
N ASN A 175 0.54 2.85 -14.44
CA ASN A 175 -0.07 4.03 -15.05
C ASN A 175 -1.40 4.41 -14.37
N TYR A 176 -2.22 3.43 -13.99
CA TYR A 176 -3.44 3.67 -13.23
C TYR A 176 -3.13 4.31 -11.88
N ILE A 177 -2.21 3.72 -11.11
CA ILE A 177 -1.82 4.22 -9.79
C ILE A 177 -1.30 5.66 -9.89
N ASN A 178 -0.37 5.93 -10.80
CA ASN A 178 0.21 7.27 -10.97
C ASN A 178 -0.86 8.31 -11.38
N ARG A 179 -1.80 7.94 -12.24
CA ARG A 179 -2.91 8.82 -12.62
C ARG A 179 -3.84 9.15 -11.46
N VAL A 180 -4.19 8.15 -10.65
CA VAL A 180 -5.02 8.35 -9.45
C VAL A 180 -4.29 9.23 -8.45
N TYR A 181 -3.03 8.92 -8.15
CA TYR A 181 -2.21 9.72 -7.23
C TYR A 181 -2.17 11.19 -7.66
N LYS A 182 -1.82 11.46 -8.94
CA LYS A 182 -1.75 12.83 -9.46
C LYS A 182 -3.08 13.56 -9.30
N LYS A 183 -4.19 12.92 -9.69
CA LYS A 183 -5.53 13.48 -9.58
C LYS A 183 -5.92 13.83 -8.15
N GLU A 184 -5.66 12.94 -7.20
CA GLU A 184 -6.03 13.16 -5.80
C GLU A 184 -5.08 14.17 -5.12
N LYS A 185 -3.82 14.20 -5.50
CA LYS A 185 -2.85 15.22 -5.04
C LYS A 185 -3.25 16.63 -5.50
N GLU A 186 -3.69 16.79 -6.77
CA GLU A 186 -4.14 18.08 -7.31
C GLU A 186 -5.39 18.65 -6.59
N LYS A 187 -6.18 17.82 -5.94
CA LYS A 187 -7.35 18.28 -5.17
C LYS A 187 -6.95 18.95 -3.85
N ILE A 188 -5.84 18.53 -3.24
CA ILE A 188 -5.36 19.12 -1.99
C ILE A 188 -4.92 20.56 -2.21
N HIS A 189 -4.18 20.83 -3.29
CA HIS A 189 -3.75 22.19 -3.65
C HIS A 189 -4.90 23.19 -3.94
N LYS A 190 -6.15 22.72 -4.00
CA LYS A 190 -7.32 23.56 -4.30
C LYS A 190 -8.21 23.82 -3.10
N LEU A 191 -7.85 23.26 -1.93
CA LEU A 191 -8.55 23.47 -0.65
C LEU A 191 -7.79 24.47 0.21
#